data_f2373a6a4f5c77cd16b27d9b8bcc1b51
#
_entry.id   f2373a6a4f5c77cd16b27d9b8bcc1b51
#
_cell.length_a   1.000
_cell.length_b   1.000
_cell.length_c   1.000
_cell.angle_alpha   90.00
_cell.angle_beta   90.00
_cell.angle_gamma   90.00
#
_symmetry.space_group_name_H-M   'P 1'
#
loop_
_entity.id
_entity.type
_entity.pdbx_description
1 polymer ?
#
loop_
_entity_poly.entity_id
_entity_poly.type
_entity_poly.pdbx_seq_one_letter_code
_entity_poly.pdbx_strand_id
1 'polypeptide(L)'
;MASTVIYLDESGDLGWKFDAPYRKGGSSRYLTISALCVPTEKKHLPKRVIKRLYDKFNKATNDELKWAAMNSDERKYFAEQAHKLCLNHSDISFRAIVVKKENVLAHIRSDGNKLYNYMIKLLLIDFMAQFDVVTLIPDPRSIKVQSGNSLHDYLQTELWFTNKANTNLITTPMDSKECLGLQFSDMLAGIVQSRHEDNFAGIFQLLQGKISVKPLFF
;
A
#
# COMPACT_ATOMS: atom_id res chain seq x y z
N MET A 1 1.50 1.29 -26.09
CA MET A 1 0.53 1.40 -25.00
C MET A 1 1.28 1.49 -23.68
N ALA A 2 1.07 2.55 -22.92
CA ALA A 2 1.70 2.71 -21.62
C ALA A 2 0.96 1.81 -20.61
N SER A 3 1.72 0.92 -19.91
CA SER A 3 1.14 -0.01 -18.94
C SER A 3 1.89 -0.01 -17.62
N THR A 4 1.15 -0.14 -16.53
CA THR A 4 1.69 -0.16 -15.18
C THR A 4 1.09 -1.27 -14.33
N VAL A 5 1.86 -1.78 -13.39
CA VAL A 5 1.41 -2.69 -12.33
C VAL A 5 1.45 -1.95 -11.00
N ILE A 6 0.38 -2.05 -10.23
CA ILE A 6 0.24 -1.45 -8.91
C ILE A 6 0.03 -2.56 -7.89
N TYR A 7 0.95 -2.70 -6.95
CA TYR A 7 0.81 -3.58 -5.80
C TYR A 7 0.28 -2.76 -4.63
N LEU A 8 -0.81 -3.22 -4.01
CA LEU A 8 -1.54 -2.49 -2.98
C LEU A 8 -1.65 -3.31 -1.71
N ASP A 9 -1.21 -2.74 -0.60
CA ASP A 9 -1.33 -3.34 0.73
C ASP A 9 -1.61 -2.27 1.79
N GLU A 10 -2.08 -2.68 2.97
CA GLU A 10 -2.36 -1.76 4.06
C GLU A 10 -1.63 -2.13 5.35
N SER A 11 -1.62 -1.18 6.28
CA SER A 11 -1.17 -1.35 7.67
C SER A 11 -2.10 -0.59 8.61
N GLY A 12 -2.36 -1.19 9.76
CA GLY A 12 -3.42 -0.80 10.68
C GLY A 12 -4.63 -1.73 10.54
N ASP A 13 -5.76 -1.37 11.10
CA ASP A 13 -7.01 -2.13 11.03
C ASP A 13 -8.23 -1.22 10.74
N LEU A 14 -9.34 -1.81 10.33
CA LEU A 14 -10.63 -1.12 10.11
C LEU A 14 -11.51 -1.09 11.38
N GLY A 15 -11.01 -1.48 12.54
CA GLY A 15 -11.71 -1.38 13.80
C GLY A 15 -11.82 0.05 14.32
N TRP A 16 -12.76 0.30 15.25
CA TRP A 16 -13.05 1.63 15.79
C TRP A 16 -13.01 1.68 17.31
N LYS A 17 -12.32 0.72 17.94
CA LYS A 17 -12.19 0.61 19.39
C LYS A 17 -10.99 1.42 19.88
N PHE A 18 -11.23 2.64 20.38
CA PHE A 18 -10.17 3.57 20.79
C PHE A 18 -10.00 3.72 22.30
N ASP A 19 -10.79 2.98 23.09
CA ASP A 19 -10.74 2.95 24.55
C ASP A 19 -9.56 2.16 25.13
N ALA A 20 -8.88 1.38 24.29
CA ALA A 20 -7.66 0.65 24.62
C ALA A 20 -6.52 0.96 23.65
N PRO A 21 -5.25 0.78 24.07
CA PRO A 21 -4.10 0.95 23.18
C PRO A 21 -4.12 -0.04 22.03
N TYR A 22 -3.66 0.41 20.86
CA TYR A 22 -3.42 -0.46 19.70
C TYR A 22 -2.52 -1.66 20.07
N ARG A 23 -2.80 -2.83 19.53
CA ARG A 23 -2.13 -4.13 19.84
C ARG A 23 -2.33 -4.62 21.29
N LYS A 24 -3.13 -3.92 22.11
CA LYS A 24 -3.52 -4.32 23.47
C LYS A 24 -5.05 -4.30 23.64
N GLY A 25 -5.75 -4.80 22.63
CA GLY A 25 -7.22 -4.89 22.61
C GLY A 25 -7.94 -3.69 21.99
N GLY A 26 -7.23 -2.61 21.63
CA GLY A 26 -7.75 -1.47 20.88
C GLY A 26 -7.42 -1.54 19.39
N SER A 27 -8.08 -0.68 18.61
CA SER A 27 -7.82 -0.49 17.20
C SER A 27 -6.70 0.52 16.96
N SER A 28 -6.04 0.43 15.78
CA SER A 28 -5.07 1.45 15.37
C SER A 28 -5.71 2.83 15.28
N ARG A 29 -4.97 3.88 15.60
CA ARG A 29 -5.40 5.28 15.43
C ARG A 29 -5.32 5.72 13.98
N TYR A 30 -4.44 5.09 13.23
CA TYR A 30 -4.23 5.35 11.82
C TYR A 30 -4.47 4.09 11.01
N LEU A 31 -4.94 4.27 9.76
CA LEU A 31 -4.95 3.25 8.73
C LEU A 31 -4.16 3.81 7.55
N THR A 32 -3.18 3.06 7.11
CA THR A 32 -2.34 3.40 5.96
C THR A 32 -2.60 2.42 4.83
N ILE A 33 -2.81 2.93 3.63
CA ILE A 33 -2.78 2.13 2.39
C ILE A 33 -1.56 2.59 1.60
N SER A 34 -0.74 1.67 1.15
CA SER A 34 0.40 1.95 0.29
C SER A 34 0.26 1.29 -1.08
N ALA A 35 0.86 1.92 -2.07
CA ALA A 35 0.94 1.44 -3.43
C ALA A 35 2.37 1.55 -3.97
N LEU A 36 2.89 0.43 -4.44
CA LEU A 36 4.07 0.34 -5.26
C LEU A 36 3.63 0.37 -6.73
N CYS A 37 3.94 1.45 -7.45
CA CYS A 37 3.60 1.63 -8.86
C CYS A 37 4.84 1.40 -9.74
N VAL A 38 4.75 0.46 -10.67
CA VAL A 38 5.89 -0.01 -11.46
C VAL A 38 5.50 -0.19 -12.93
N PRO A 39 6.28 0.33 -13.91
CA PRO A 39 6.09 -0.06 -15.31
C PRO A 39 6.10 -1.57 -15.48
N THR A 40 5.23 -2.10 -16.32
CA THR A 40 5.01 -3.55 -16.46
C THR A 40 6.30 -4.32 -16.75
N GLU A 41 7.18 -3.76 -17.55
CA GLU A 41 8.48 -4.37 -17.92
C GLU A 41 9.49 -4.37 -16.77
N LYS A 42 9.30 -3.49 -15.77
CA LYS A 42 10.19 -3.37 -14.60
C LYS A 42 9.69 -4.07 -13.34
N LYS A 43 8.55 -4.80 -13.40
CA LYS A 43 7.96 -5.50 -12.25
C LYS A 43 8.91 -6.47 -11.52
N HIS A 44 10.01 -6.86 -12.17
CA HIS A 44 11.03 -7.72 -11.58
C HIS A 44 11.98 -6.99 -10.60
N LEU A 45 12.09 -5.66 -10.71
CA LEU A 45 13.05 -4.88 -9.91
C LEU A 45 12.71 -4.84 -8.41
N PRO A 46 11.49 -4.47 -7.97
CA PRO A 46 11.14 -4.53 -6.56
C PRO A 46 11.17 -5.96 -6.00
N LYS A 47 10.84 -6.97 -6.82
CA LYS A 47 10.96 -8.37 -6.42
C LYS A 47 12.41 -8.75 -6.07
N ARG A 48 13.40 -8.21 -6.79
CA ARG A 48 14.82 -8.39 -6.48
C ARG A 48 15.22 -7.76 -5.15
N VAL A 49 14.62 -6.63 -4.78
CA VAL A 49 14.87 -6.00 -3.48
C VAL A 49 14.45 -6.93 -2.35
N ILE A 50 13.25 -7.49 -2.44
CA ILE A 50 12.74 -8.43 -1.44
C ILE A 50 13.61 -9.70 -1.38
N LYS A 51 13.95 -10.30 -2.53
CA LYS A 51 14.85 -11.48 -2.54
C LYS A 51 16.18 -11.19 -1.84
N ARG A 52 16.82 -10.06 -2.16
CA ARG A 52 18.08 -9.66 -1.50
C ARG A 52 17.94 -9.43 0.01
N LEU A 53 16.78 -8.97 0.46
CA LEU A 53 16.47 -8.85 1.89
C LEU A 53 16.45 -10.24 2.54
N TYR A 54 15.74 -11.21 1.94
CA TYR A 54 15.69 -12.58 2.43
C TYR A 54 17.08 -13.21 2.46
N ASP A 55 17.84 -13.12 1.36
CA ASP A 55 19.20 -13.66 1.25
C ASP A 55 20.13 -13.07 2.32
N LYS A 56 20.11 -11.73 2.48
CA LYS A 56 21.00 -11.03 3.41
C LYS A 56 20.79 -11.44 4.86
N PHE A 57 19.54 -11.68 5.25
CA PHE A 57 19.18 -11.98 6.64
C PHE A 57 18.84 -13.47 6.87
N ASN A 58 19.20 -14.33 5.91
CA ASN A 58 18.98 -15.78 5.97
C ASN A 58 17.53 -16.16 6.32
N LYS A 59 16.55 -15.45 5.72
CA LYS A 59 15.13 -15.74 5.93
C LYS A 59 14.69 -16.88 5.01
N ALA A 60 13.83 -17.75 5.54
CA ALA A 60 13.22 -18.78 4.73
C ALA A 60 12.25 -18.14 3.71
N THR A 61 12.35 -18.54 2.45
CA THR A 61 11.48 -18.02 1.37
C THR A 61 10.04 -18.52 1.46
N ASN A 62 9.80 -19.56 2.26
CA ASN A 62 8.47 -20.14 2.50
C ASN A 62 7.65 -19.35 3.52
N ASP A 63 8.31 -18.52 4.34
CA ASP A 63 7.67 -17.69 5.36
C ASP A 63 7.66 -16.23 4.90
N GLU A 64 6.47 -15.67 4.79
CA GLU A 64 6.32 -14.25 4.48
C GLU A 64 6.93 -13.38 5.58
N LEU A 65 7.90 -12.54 5.23
CA LEU A 65 8.47 -11.55 6.13
C LEU A 65 7.60 -10.30 6.14
N LYS A 66 6.75 -10.17 7.16
CA LYS A 66 5.93 -8.97 7.36
C LYS A 66 6.69 -7.88 8.09
N TRP A 67 6.36 -6.61 7.78
CA TRP A 67 6.92 -5.45 8.46
C TRP A 67 6.90 -5.56 9.98
N ALA A 68 5.80 -6.04 10.56
CA ALA A 68 5.63 -6.18 12.00
C ALA A 68 6.64 -7.16 12.64
N ALA A 69 7.11 -8.16 11.88
CA ALA A 69 8.07 -9.18 12.34
C ALA A 69 9.54 -8.77 12.08
N MET A 70 9.79 -7.71 11.33
CA MET A 70 11.15 -7.26 11.00
C MET A 70 11.82 -6.56 12.19
N ASN A 71 13.12 -6.84 12.39
CA ASN A 71 13.97 -6.08 13.31
C ASN A 71 14.45 -4.76 12.69
N SER A 72 15.17 -3.95 13.48
CA SER A 72 15.62 -2.61 13.05
C SER A 72 16.57 -2.64 11.85
N ASP A 73 17.47 -3.62 11.78
CA ASP A 73 18.44 -3.74 10.68
C ASP A 73 17.77 -4.16 9.37
N GLU A 74 16.82 -5.09 9.43
CA GLU A 74 16.02 -5.51 8.30
C GLU A 74 15.20 -4.34 7.73
N ARG A 75 14.52 -3.59 8.61
CA ARG A 75 13.74 -2.39 8.24
C ARG A 75 14.61 -1.33 7.59
N LYS A 76 15.77 -1.04 8.20
CA LYS A 76 16.73 -0.07 7.65
C LYS A 76 17.24 -0.50 6.30
N TYR A 77 17.66 -1.76 6.17
CA TYR A 77 18.14 -2.31 4.88
C TYR A 77 17.07 -2.21 3.79
N PHE A 78 15.84 -2.62 4.09
CA PHE A 78 14.74 -2.50 3.13
C PHE A 78 14.56 -1.04 2.67
N ALA A 79 14.48 -0.08 3.61
CA ALA A 79 14.29 1.32 3.27
C ALA A 79 15.44 1.89 2.42
N GLU A 80 16.70 1.53 2.71
CA GLU A 80 17.86 1.92 1.89
C GLU A 80 17.80 1.34 0.48
N GLN A 81 17.38 0.07 0.32
CA GLN A 81 17.25 -0.55 -1.00
C GLN A 81 16.07 0.02 -1.78
N ALA A 82 14.95 0.31 -1.12
CA ALA A 82 13.79 0.97 -1.71
C ALA A 82 14.16 2.40 -2.18
N HIS A 83 14.91 3.14 -1.36
CA HIS A 83 15.44 4.46 -1.75
C HIS A 83 16.30 4.38 -3.03
N LYS A 84 17.28 3.45 -3.05
CA LYS A 84 18.14 3.21 -4.21
C LYS A 84 17.34 2.81 -5.46
N LEU A 85 16.27 2.04 -5.30
CA LEU A 85 15.38 1.65 -6.41
C LEU A 85 14.77 2.89 -7.07
N CYS A 86 14.20 3.82 -6.29
CA CYS A 86 13.64 5.07 -6.83
C CYS A 86 14.69 6.05 -7.37
N LEU A 87 15.93 6.03 -6.87
CA LEU A 87 17.00 6.85 -7.43
C LEU A 87 17.40 6.38 -8.83
N ASN A 88 17.48 5.06 -9.01
CA ASN A 88 17.93 4.45 -10.26
C ASN A 88 16.80 4.31 -11.29
N HIS A 89 15.54 4.39 -10.87
CA HIS A 89 14.34 4.19 -11.69
C HIS A 89 13.27 5.20 -11.31
N SER A 90 13.33 6.39 -11.89
CA SER A 90 12.41 7.51 -11.60
C SER A 90 10.95 7.27 -12.02
N ASP A 91 10.71 6.27 -12.83
CA ASP A 91 9.39 5.80 -13.28
C ASP A 91 8.75 4.77 -12.31
N ILE A 92 9.48 4.34 -11.28
CA ILE A 92 8.93 3.58 -10.15
C ILE A 92 8.55 4.58 -9.05
N SER A 93 7.31 4.53 -8.59
CA SER A 93 6.83 5.46 -7.56
C SER A 93 6.20 4.75 -6.38
N PHE A 94 6.41 5.31 -5.19
CA PHE A 94 5.80 4.88 -3.92
C PHE A 94 4.76 5.90 -3.52
N ARG A 95 3.56 5.42 -3.22
CA ARG A 95 2.44 6.26 -2.82
C ARG A 95 1.82 5.70 -1.56
N ALA A 96 1.36 6.56 -0.67
CA ALA A 96 0.60 6.14 0.50
C ALA A 96 -0.50 7.16 0.81
N ILE A 97 -1.59 6.68 1.41
CA ILE A 97 -2.62 7.50 2.02
C ILE A 97 -2.80 7.05 3.46
N VAL A 98 -2.87 8.01 4.36
CA VAL A 98 -3.05 7.76 5.79
C VAL A 98 -4.29 8.45 6.27
N VAL A 99 -5.19 7.72 6.91
CA VAL A 99 -6.35 8.29 7.58
C VAL A 99 -6.14 8.32 9.09
N LYS A 100 -6.39 9.47 9.71
CA LYS A 100 -6.52 9.58 11.17
C LYS A 100 -7.94 9.17 11.57
N LYS A 101 -8.08 7.93 12.02
CA LYS A 101 -9.38 7.27 12.24
C LYS A 101 -10.23 7.96 13.31
N GLU A 102 -9.61 8.55 14.33
CA GLU A 102 -10.33 9.27 15.39
C GLU A 102 -11.16 10.45 14.84
N ASN A 103 -10.71 11.07 13.73
CA ASN A 103 -11.38 12.21 13.09
C ASN A 103 -12.40 11.79 12.03
N VAL A 104 -12.54 10.50 11.73
CA VAL A 104 -13.55 10.00 10.78
C VAL A 104 -14.95 10.13 11.39
N LEU A 105 -15.88 10.71 10.64
CA LEU A 105 -17.24 10.92 11.10
C LEU A 105 -18.00 9.60 11.34
N ALA A 106 -18.88 9.58 12.35
CA ALA A 106 -19.52 8.34 12.80
C ALA A 106 -20.28 7.59 11.70
N HIS A 107 -20.97 8.31 10.80
CA HIS A 107 -21.71 7.68 9.69
C HIS A 107 -20.79 7.02 8.64
N ILE A 108 -19.51 7.43 8.53
CA ILE A 108 -18.53 6.79 7.65
C ILE A 108 -17.99 5.51 8.29
N ARG A 109 -17.88 5.48 9.64
CA ARG A 109 -17.37 4.33 10.38
C ARG A 109 -18.25 3.08 10.24
N SER A 110 -19.53 3.26 9.91
CA SER A 110 -20.47 2.14 9.70
C SER A 110 -20.13 1.26 8.50
N ASP A 111 -19.34 1.79 7.54
CA ASP A 111 -18.93 1.05 6.35
C ASP A 111 -17.44 1.29 6.03
N GLY A 112 -16.59 0.51 6.70
CA GLY A 112 -15.14 0.58 6.51
C GLY A 112 -14.70 0.29 5.06
N ASN A 113 -15.46 -0.51 4.31
CA ASN A 113 -15.15 -0.82 2.91
C ASN A 113 -15.31 0.41 2.01
N LYS A 114 -16.32 1.24 2.24
CA LYS A 114 -16.49 2.50 1.49
C LYS A 114 -15.33 3.47 1.78
N LEU A 115 -14.92 3.59 3.04
CA LEU A 115 -13.75 4.40 3.39
C LEU A 115 -12.49 3.87 2.69
N TYR A 116 -12.27 2.56 2.72
CA TYR A 116 -11.14 1.91 2.08
C TYR A 116 -11.11 2.16 0.56
N ASN A 117 -12.21 1.91 -0.13
CA ASN A 117 -12.33 2.16 -1.56
C ASN A 117 -12.11 3.64 -1.91
N TYR A 118 -12.65 4.55 -1.09
CA TYR A 118 -12.46 5.99 -1.26
C TYR A 118 -10.99 6.40 -1.07
N MET A 119 -10.30 5.83 -0.08
CA MET A 119 -8.86 6.05 0.10
C MET A 119 -8.06 5.63 -1.13
N ILE A 120 -8.35 4.44 -1.69
CA ILE A 120 -7.66 3.95 -2.90
C ILE A 120 -7.93 4.87 -4.10
N LYS A 121 -9.17 5.29 -4.30
CA LYS A 121 -9.51 6.29 -5.33
C LYS A 121 -8.65 7.54 -5.16
N LEU A 122 -8.65 8.15 -3.98
CA LEU A 122 -7.88 9.36 -3.71
C LEU A 122 -6.37 9.18 -3.93
N LEU A 123 -5.85 7.98 -3.69
CA LEU A 123 -4.44 7.65 -3.84
C LEU A 123 -4.04 7.46 -5.30
N LEU A 124 -4.87 6.80 -6.10
CA LEU A 124 -4.45 6.19 -7.35
C LEU A 124 -5.17 6.70 -8.61
N ILE A 125 -6.37 7.29 -8.52
CA ILE A 125 -7.18 7.52 -9.70
C ILE A 125 -6.50 8.39 -10.75
N ASP A 126 -5.89 9.52 -10.33
CA ASP A 126 -5.20 10.44 -11.24
C ASP A 126 -3.90 9.84 -11.81
N PHE A 127 -3.29 8.92 -11.08
CA PHE A 127 -2.13 8.18 -11.57
C PHE A 127 -2.53 7.12 -12.59
N MET A 128 -3.58 6.34 -12.31
CA MET A 128 -4.10 5.32 -13.21
C MET A 128 -4.56 5.92 -14.55
N ALA A 129 -5.18 7.09 -14.52
CA ALA A 129 -5.67 7.78 -15.72
C ALA A 129 -4.59 8.14 -16.76
N GLN A 130 -3.31 8.02 -16.39
CA GLN A 130 -2.18 8.31 -17.28
C GLN A 130 -1.75 7.11 -18.13
N PHE A 131 -2.36 5.93 -17.94
CA PHE A 131 -1.97 4.68 -18.60
C PHE A 131 -3.12 4.09 -19.41
N ASP A 132 -2.78 3.43 -20.53
CA ASP A 132 -3.76 2.67 -21.32
C ASP A 132 -4.23 1.41 -20.59
N VAL A 133 -3.31 0.75 -19.87
CA VAL A 133 -3.59 -0.48 -19.10
C VAL A 133 -2.99 -0.39 -17.71
N VAL A 134 -3.81 -0.63 -16.70
CA VAL A 134 -3.41 -0.72 -15.30
C VAL A 134 -3.73 -2.10 -14.75
N THR A 135 -2.72 -2.81 -14.25
CA THR A 135 -2.91 -4.04 -13.48
C THR A 135 -2.82 -3.72 -11.99
N LEU A 136 -3.95 -3.76 -11.29
CA LEU A 136 -4.02 -3.59 -9.84
C LEU A 136 -3.96 -4.95 -9.15
N ILE A 137 -2.99 -5.12 -8.27
CA ILE A 137 -2.77 -6.35 -7.48
C ILE A 137 -2.92 -6.00 -5.99
N PRO A 138 -4.13 -6.12 -5.42
CA PRO A 138 -4.36 -5.95 -3.99
C PRO A 138 -4.15 -7.26 -3.22
N ASP A 139 -3.81 -7.16 -1.91
CA ASP A 139 -3.89 -8.32 -1.01
C ASP A 139 -5.38 -8.68 -0.78
N PRO A 140 -5.82 -9.94 -0.98
CA PRO A 140 -7.23 -10.36 -0.83
C PRO A 140 -7.78 -10.19 0.59
N ARG A 141 -6.92 -10.15 1.62
CA ARG A 141 -7.34 -9.96 3.01
C ARG A 141 -7.91 -8.58 3.29
N SER A 142 -7.52 -7.62 2.46
CA SER A 142 -7.99 -6.23 2.51
C SER A 142 -9.41 -6.08 1.98
N ILE A 143 -9.87 -7.02 1.15
CA ILE A 143 -11.14 -6.92 0.43
C ILE A 143 -12.11 -7.97 0.98
N LYS A 144 -12.61 -7.78 2.20
CA LYS A 144 -13.83 -8.48 2.64
C LYS A 144 -15.03 -7.82 1.97
N VAL A 145 -15.27 -8.13 0.70
CA VAL A 145 -16.40 -7.59 -0.04
C VAL A 145 -17.43 -8.69 -0.23
N GLN A 146 -18.69 -8.38 0.06
CA GLN A 146 -19.83 -9.26 -0.23
C GLN A 146 -20.02 -9.50 -1.75
N SER A 147 -19.43 -8.63 -2.59
CA SER A 147 -19.31 -8.84 -4.05
C SER A 147 -17.86 -8.65 -4.48
N GLY A 148 -17.22 -9.64 -5.08
CA GLY A 148 -15.79 -9.67 -5.38
C GLY A 148 -15.25 -8.57 -6.31
N ASN A 149 -16.12 -7.74 -6.90
CA ASN A 149 -15.76 -6.72 -7.88
C ASN A 149 -15.97 -5.28 -7.40
N SER A 150 -16.41 -5.02 -6.17
CA SER A 150 -16.84 -3.67 -5.76
C SER A 150 -15.72 -2.62 -5.84
N LEU A 151 -14.47 -2.97 -5.56
CA LEU A 151 -13.32 -2.05 -5.73
C LEU A 151 -13.02 -1.82 -7.21
N HIS A 152 -13.00 -2.89 -8.01
CA HIS A 152 -12.76 -2.82 -9.46
C HIS A 152 -13.80 -1.93 -10.13
N ASP A 153 -15.09 -2.23 -9.93
CA ASP A 153 -16.20 -1.51 -10.55
C ASP A 153 -16.22 -0.03 -10.14
N TYR A 154 -15.94 0.25 -8.86
CA TYR A 154 -15.84 1.61 -8.36
C TYR A 154 -14.72 2.38 -9.05
N LEU A 155 -13.51 1.84 -9.11
CA LEU A 155 -12.36 2.50 -9.74
C LEU A 155 -12.53 2.63 -11.26
N GLN A 156 -13.06 1.61 -11.93
CA GLN A 156 -13.31 1.67 -13.38
C GLN A 156 -14.38 2.72 -13.73
N THR A 157 -15.44 2.82 -12.93
CA THR A 157 -16.46 3.87 -13.07
C THR A 157 -15.85 5.26 -12.90
N GLU A 158 -15.02 5.46 -11.88
CA GLU A 158 -14.35 6.73 -11.65
C GLU A 158 -13.38 7.11 -12.78
N LEU A 159 -12.64 6.14 -13.33
CA LEU A 159 -11.75 6.35 -14.47
C LEU A 159 -12.55 6.82 -15.70
N TRP A 160 -13.64 6.15 -16.03
CA TRP A 160 -14.40 6.45 -17.25
C TRP A 160 -15.22 7.73 -17.14
N PHE A 161 -15.97 7.89 -16.06
CA PHE A 161 -16.96 8.95 -15.96
C PHE A 161 -16.45 10.24 -15.30
N THR A 162 -15.61 10.10 -14.26
CA THR A 162 -15.07 11.27 -13.55
C THR A 162 -13.80 11.79 -14.22
N ASN A 163 -12.84 10.90 -14.48
CA ASN A 163 -11.56 11.28 -15.11
C ASN A 163 -11.61 11.30 -16.64
N LYS A 164 -12.66 10.74 -17.26
CA LYS A 164 -12.81 10.61 -18.71
C LYS A 164 -11.60 9.93 -19.36
N ALA A 165 -10.97 9.01 -18.63
CA ALA A 165 -9.81 8.26 -19.06
C ALA A 165 -10.24 6.97 -19.79
N ASN A 166 -9.52 6.61 -20.85
CA ASN A 166 -9.74 5.36 -21.58
C ASN A 166 -8.90 4.20 -21.01
N THR A 167 -8.59 4.27 -19.73
CA THR A 167 -7.79 3.27 -19.02
C THR A 167 -8.57 1.97 -18.87
N ASN A 168 -7.95 0.86 -19.27
CA ASN A 168 -8.43 -0.49 -18.99
C ASN A 168 -7.83 -0.97 -17.66
N LEU A 169 -8.64 -1.09 -16.63
CA LEU A 169 -8.24 -1.60 -15.31
C LEU A 169 -8.41 -3.11 -15.26
N ILE A 170 -7.36 -3.81 -14.87
CA ILE A 170 -7.35 -5.26 -14.60
C ILE A 170 -7.05 -5.44 -13.12
N THR A 171 -7.97 -6.02 -12.36
CA THR A 171 -7.77 -6.28 -10.93
C THR A 171 -7.54 -7.78 -10.71
N THR A 172 -6.38 -8.13 -10.17
CA THR A 172 -5.98 -9.51 -9.90
C THR A 172 -5.49 -9.64 -8.46
N PRO A 173 -6.37 -9.92 -7.49
CA PRO A 173 -5.95 -10.15 -6.11
C PRO A 173 -4.96 -11.33 -6.02
N MET A 174 -3.90 -11.18 -5.21
CA MET A 174 -2.90 -12.22 -5.01
C MET A 174 -2.53 -12.31 -3.52
N ASP A 175 -2.27 -13.51 -3.02
CA ASP A 175 -1.74 -13.69 -1.67
C ASP A 175 -0.31 -13.12 -1.58
N SER A 176 -0.06 -12.31 -0.55
CA SER A 176 1.25 -11.71 -0.31
C SER A 176 2.37 -12.75 -0.11
N LYS A 177 2.04 -13.96 0.36
CA LYS A 177 3.01 -15.08 0.45
C LYS A 177 3.58 -15.46 -0.91
N GLU A 178 2.80 -15.35 -1.97
CA GLU A 178 3.19 -15.71 -3.34
C GLU A 178 3.64 -14.50 -4.16
N CYS A 179 3.45 -13.28 -3.64
CA CYS A 179 3.69 -12.04 -4.38
C CYS A 179 4.69 -11.11 -3.70
N LEU A 180 5.96 -11.17 -4.11
CA LEU A 180 7.01 -10.30 -3.58
C LEU A 180 6.76 -8.80 -3.83
N GLY A 181 5.91 -8.43 -4.79
CA GLY A 181 5.48 -7.04 -4.99
C GLY A 181 4.54 -6.57 -3.88
N LEU A 182 3.65 -7.44 -3.40
CA LEU A 182 2.79 -7.16 -2.25
C LEU A 182 3.60 -7.09 -0.96
N GLN A 183 4.57 -7.99 -0.76
CA GLN A 183 5.48 -7.89 0.39
C GLN A 183 6.25 -6.57 0.41
N PHE A 184 6.65 -6.06 -0.75
CA PHE A 184 7.25 -4.72 -0.84
C PHE A 184 6.26 -3.64 -0.42
N SER A 185 4.98 -3.75 -0.83
CA SER A 185 3.92 -2.82 -0.44
C SER A 185 3.59 -2.89 1.05
N ASP A 186 3.53 -4.10 1.66
CA ASP A 186 3.39 -4.27 3.13
C ASP A 186 4.46 -3.49 3.88
N MET A 187 5.73 -3.65 3.45
CA MET A 187 6.85 -2.94 4.08
C MET A 187 6.75 -1.41 3.92
N LEU A 188 6.29 -0.91 2.76
CA LEU A 188 6.02 0.53 2.58
C LEU A 188 4.89 1.02 3.50
N ALA A 189 3.79 0.27 3.57
CA ALA A 189 2.67 0.59 4.47
C ALA A 189 3.13 0.63 5.93
N GLY A 190 3.94 -0.35 6.32
CA GLY A 190 4.50 -0.44 7.66
C GLY A 190 5.42 0.73 8.01
N ILE A 191 6.27 1.20 7.07
CA ILE A 191 7.12 2.40 7.28
C ILE A 191 6.26 3.63 7.58
N VAL A 192 5.23 3.85 6.76
CA VAL A 192 4.36 5.03 6.90
C VAL A 192 3.50 4.91 8.16
N GLN A 193 2.94 3.74 8.44
CA GLN A 193 2.14 3.47 9.63
C GLN A 193 2.96 3.71 10.91
N SER A 194 4.19 3.18 10.99
CA SER A 194 5.06 3.34 12.17
C SER A 194 5.40 4.80 12.45
N ARG A 195 5.51 5.64 11.43
CA ARG A 195 5.69 7.08 11.61
C ARG A 195 4.50 7.73 12.33
N HIS A 196 3.28 7.34 11.98
CA HIS A 196 2.05 7.97 12.50
C HIS A 196 1.57 7.31 13.79
N GLU A 197 1.54 5.98 13.85
CA GLU A 197 1.01 5.23 14.98
C GLU A 197 1.99 5.14 16.15
N ASP A 198 3.28 4.87 15.84
CA ASP A 198 4.32 4.61 16.82
C ASP A 198 5.23 5.83 17.05
N ASN A 199 5.00 6.95 16.35
CA ASN A 199 5.84 8.15 16.37
C ASN A 199 7.30 7.86 15.95
N PHE A 200 7.53 6.82 15.14
CA PHE A 200 8.84 6.35 14.74
C PHE A 200 9.20 6.83 13.34
N ALA A 201 9.82 8.02 13.27
CA ALA A 201 10.14 8.68 12.00
C ALA A 201 11.48 8.23 11.36
N GLY A 202 12.38 7.58 12.09
CA GLY A 202 13.77 7.33 11.63
C GLY A 202 13.86 6.56 10.31
N ILE A 203 13.11 5.48 10.16
CA ILE A 203 13.10 4.71 8.89
C ILE A 203 12.38 5.48 7.77
N PHE A 204 11.31 6.21 8.09
CA PHE A 204 10.60 7.03 7.11
C PHE A 204 11.51 8.11 6.49
N GLN A 205 12.41 8.70 7.27
CA GLN A 205 13.35 9.73 6.79
C GLN A 205 14.23 9.21 5.64
N LEU A 206 14.55 7.91 5.61
CA LEU A 206 15.30 7.30 4.50
C LEU A 206 14.55 7.33 3.18
N LEU A 207 13.19 7.37 3.21
CA LEU A 207 12.33 7.46 2.03
C LEU A 207 11.73 8.85 1.83
N GLN A 208 12.13 9.85 2.62
CA GLN A 208 11.60 11.20 2.49
C GLN A 208 11.89 11.77 1.10
N GLY A 209 10.86 12.34 0.45
CA GLY A 209 10.93 12.80 -0.93
C GLY A 209 10.88 11.70 -2.00
N LYS A 210 10.84 10.40 -1.61
CA LYS A 210 10.69 9.26 -2.52
C LYS A 210 9.33 8.58 -2.41
N ILE A 211 8.64 8.78 -1.29
CA ILE A 211 7.26 8.32 -1.09
C ILE A 211 6.33 9.54 -0.99
N SER A 212 5.30 9.56 -1.80
CA SER A 212 4.21 10.56 -1.70
C SER A 212 3.20 10.09 -0.66
N VAL A 213 2.99 10.86 0.41
CA VAL A 213 2.02 10.53 1.46
C VAL A 213 0.90 11.56 1.46
N LYS A 214 -0.34 11.09 1.31
CA LYS A 214 -1.56 11.89 1.35
C LYS A 214 -2.23 11.74 2.72
N PRO A 215 -2.36 12.81 3.53
CA PRO A 215 -3.12 12.74 4.77
C PRO A 215 -4.62 12.85 4.50
N LEU A 216 -5.42 12.16 5.30
CA LEU A 216 -6.88 12.20 5.25
C LEU A 216 -7.45 12.31 6.68
N PHE A 217 -8.33 13.28 6.92
CA PHE A 217 -8.93 13.58 8.23
C PHE A 217 -7.91 13.93 9.35
N PHE A 218 -6.86 14.64 9.01
CA PHE A 218 -5.88 15.13 10.01
C PHE A 218 -6.32 16.39 10.72
#